data_8c5f853c96c0e28e981f54915cdf1cc7
#
_entry.id   8c5f853c96c0e28e981f54915cdf1cc7
#
_cell.length_a   1.000
_cell.length_b   1.000
_cell.length_c   1.000
_cell.angle_alpha   90.00
_cell.angle_beta   90.00
_cell.angle_gamma   90.00
#
_symmetry.space_group_name_H-M   'P 1'
#
loop_
_entity.id
_entity.type
_entity.pdbx_description
1 polymer ?
#
loop_
_entity_poly.entity_id
_entity_poly.type
_entity_poly.pdbx_seq_one_letter_code
_entity_poly.pdbx_strand_id
1 'polypeptide(L)'
;VGAYAAEQICRAGIGHMTIVDADTVNESNINRQLPALHSTLGMPTAEVVARRLLDINPRLKLGVLNEFLRDERTEEVLSATRYDFVVDAIDSLSPKVFLLYHAYQRNIPVVSSMGAGAKMDPSQVRIADISKTCNCALAKAVRKRLRGLGVNKGIPVVFSTEIANPDA
;
A
#
# COMPACT_ATOMS: atom_id res chain seq x y z
N VAL A 1 -6.76 0.69 2.46
CA VAL A 1 -5.72 1.39 3.25
C VAL A 1 -5.05 2.46 2.40
N GLY A 2 -4.58 2.15 1.19
CA GLY A 2 -3.79 3.05 0.35
C GLY A 2 -4.42 4.41 0.11
N ALA A 3 -5.69 4.47 -0.29
CA ALA A 3 -6.39 5.73 -0.54
C ALA A 3 -6.49 6.62 0.71
N TYR A 4 -6.72 6.03 1.89
CA TYR A 4 -6.72 6.77 3.16
C TYR A 4 -5.33 7.34 3.47
N ALA A 5 -4.28 6.54 3.28
CA ALA A 5 -2.91 7.01 3.50
C ALA A 5 -2.54 8.13 2.52
N ALA A 6 -2.85 7.97 1.23
CA ALA A 6 -2.59 8.98 0.20
C ALA A 6 -3.31 10.31 0.52
N GLU A 7 -4.57 10.26 0.98
CA GLU A 7 -5.30 11.45 1.38
C GLU A 7 -4.63 12.17 2.56
N GLN A 8 -4.26 11.45 3.62
CA GLN A 8 -3.63 12.08 4.79
C GLN A 8 -2.27 12.70 4.45
N ILE A 9 -1.48 12.03 3.63
CA ILE A 9 -0.20 12.55 3.14
C ILE A 9 -0.41 13.80 2.28
N CYS A 10 -1.42 13.78 1.39
CA CYS A 10 -1.78 14.94 0.58
C CYS A 10 -2.19 16.14 1.45
N ARG A 11 -3.02 15.92 2.49
CA ARG A 11 -3.45 16.95 3.46
C ARG A 11 -2.28 17.50 4.26
N ALA A 12 -1.25 16.70 4.51
CA ALA A 12 -0.01 17.16 5.16
C ALA A 12 0.83 18.09 4.27
N GLY A 13 0.44 18.31 3.01
CA GLY A 13 1.07 19.30 2.14
C GLY A 13 2.24 18.81 1.30
N ILE A 14 2.32 17.50 1.03
CA ILE A 14 3.36 16.95 0.14
C ILE A 14 3.29 17.61 -1.25
N GLY A 15 4.45 17.89 -1.85
CA GLY A 15 4.53 18.56 -3.16
C GLY A 15 4.43 17.62 -4.36
N HIS A 16 4.88 16.37 -4.21
CA HIS A 16 4.90 15.37 -5.30
C HIS A 16 4.42 14.03 -4.77
N MET A 17 3.60 13.34 -5.55
CA MET A 17 3.13 11.98 -5.24
C MET A 17 2.96 11.19 -6.54
N THR A 18 3.28 9.91 -6.50
CA THR A 18 2.87 8.94 -7.53
C THR A 18 1.96 7.92 -6.87
N ILE A 19 0.79 7.70 -7.45
CA ILE A 19 -0.14 6.66 -7.03
C ILE A 19 -0.24 5.59 -8.11
N VAL A 20 -0.30 4.34 -7.67
CA VAL A 20 -0.37 3.18 -8.56
C VAL A 20 -1.48 2.26 -8.07
N ASP A 21 -2.42 1.95 -8.94
CA ASP A 21 -3.48 0.98 -8.68
C ASP A 21 -4.01 0.46 -10.02
N ALA A 22 -4.17 -0.84 -10.17
CA ALA A 22 -4.67 -1.47 -11.39
C ALA A 22 -6.17 -1.74 -11.37
N ASP A 23 -6.80 -1.58 -10.21
CA ASP A 23 -8.18 -1.97 -10.01
C ASP A 23 -9.17 -0.93 -10.54
N THR A 24 -10.37 -1.39 -10.79
CA THR A 24 -11.56 -0.55 -10.97
C THR A 24 -12.45 -0.62 -9.74
N VAL A 25 -13.18 0.46 -9.47
CA VAL A 25 -14.13 0.51 -8.36
C VAL A 25 -15.27 -0.46 -8.60
N ASN A 26 -15.47 -1.39 -7.68
CA ASN A 26 -16.53 -2.39 -7.70
C ASN A 26 -17.50 -2.18 -6.52
N GLU A 27 -18.72 -2.66 -6.66
CA GLU A 27 -19.75 -2.58 -5.62
C GLU A 27 -19.28 -3.23 -4.30
N SER A 28 -18.58 -4.35 -4.39
CA SER A 28 -18.01 -5.05 -3.23
C SER A 28 -16.94 -4.26 -2.46
N ASN A 29 -16.47 -3.14 -3.01
CA ASN A 29 -15.49 -2.26 -2.36
C ASN A 29 -16.14 -1.18 -1.49
N ILE A 30 -17.43 -0.90 -1.67
CA ILE A 30 -18.15 0.21 -1.01
C ILE A 30 -18.09 0.10 0.52
N ASN A 31 -18.06 -1.11 1.03
CA ASN A 31 -18.03 -1.37 2.48
C ASN A 31 -16.74 -0.92 3.19
N ARG A 32 -15.64 -0.64 2.45
CA ARG A 32 -14.34 -0.35 3.09
C ARG A 32 -13.40 0.57 2.32
N GLN A 33 -13.60 0.78 1.02
CA GLN A 33 -12.67 1.58 0.22
C GLN A 33 -13.17 3.02 0.07
N LEU A 34 -12.32 3.99 0.40
CA LEU A 34 -12.60 5.42 0.30
C LEU A 34 -13.09 5.89 -1.09
N PRO A 35 -12.49 5.42 -2.22
CA PRO A 35 -12.92 5.83 -3.56
C PRO A 35 -14.23 5.17 -4.02
N ALA A 36 -14.70 4.14 -3.31
CA ALA A 36 -15.83 3.33 -3.76
C ALA A 36 -17.16 3.95 -3.32
N LEU A 37 -17.82 4.60 -4.27
CA LEU A 37 -19.15 5.19 -4.17
C LEU A 37 -20.00 4.70 -5.33
N HIS A 38 -21.33 4.77 -5.23
CA HIS A 38 -22.21 4.45 -6.35
C HIS A 38 -21.89 5.27 -7.59
N SER A 39 -21.50 6.54 -7.42
CA SER A 39 -21.12 7.44 -8.51
C SER A 39 -19.76 7.14 -9.17
N THR A 40 -18.94 6.29 -8.56
CA THR A 40 -17.59 5.96 -9.05
C THR A 40 -17.46 4.52 -9.53
N LEU A 41 -18.54 3.72 -9.49
CA LEU A 41 -18.54 2.34 -9.95
C LEU A 41 -18.03 2.23 -11.40
N GLY A 42 -17.15 1.26 -11.65
CA GLY A 42 -16.55 1.02 -12.96
C GLY A 42 -15.42 1.97 -13.35
N MET A 43 -15.12 3.00 -12.54
CA MET A 43 -14.00 3.92 -12.80
C MET A 43 -12.67 3.32 -12.30
N PRO A 44 -11.53 3.62 -12.96
CA PRO A 44 -10.21 3.25 -12.44
C PRO A 44 -9.98 3.85 -11.05
N THR A 45 -9.61 3.00 -10.09
CA THR A 45 -9.44 3.41 -8.69
C THR A 45 -8.42 4.53 -8.53
N ALA A 46 -7.26 4.43 -9.22
CA ALA A 46 -6.25 5.46 -9.15
C ALA A 46 -6.73 6.82 -9.65
N GLU A 47 -7.57 6.86 -10.70
CA GLU A 47 -8.13 8.12 -11.21
C GLU A 47 -9.14 8.75 -10.25
N VAL A 48 -9.98 7.94 -9.60
CA VAL A 48 -10.93 8.44 -8.59
C VAL A 48 -10.17 9.05 -7.42
N VAL A 49 -9.12 8.35 -6.94
CA VAL A 49 -8.25 8.86 -5.89
C VAL A 49 -7.53 10.14 -6.33
N ALA A 50 -7.00 10.16 -7.56
CA ALA A 50 -6.30 11.33 -8.10
C ALA A 50 -7.16 12.59 -8.10
N ARG A 51 -8.39 12.50 -8.59
CA ARG A 51 -9.35 13.65 -8.58
C ARG A 51 -9.55 14.19 -7.17
N ARG A 52 -9.73 13.32 -6.20
CA ARG A 52 -9.89 13.68 -4.80
C ARG A 52 -8.64 14.35 -4.23
N LEU A 53 -7.45 13.83 -4.51
CA LEU A 53 -6.18 14.42 -4.05
C LEU A 53 -5.94 15.81 -4.63
N LEU A 54 -6.23 16.02 -5.90
CA LEU A 54 -6.10 17.32 -6.55
C LEU A 54 -7.14 18.34 -6.08
N ASP A 55 -8.32 17.90 -5.67
CA ASP A 55 -9.33 18.76 -5.04
C ASP A 55 -8.89 19.21 -3.63
N ILE A 56 -8.20 18.33 -2.89
CA ILE A 56 -7.62 18.64 -1.58
C ILE A 56 -6.39 19.56 -1.71
N ASN A 57 -5.49 19.26 -2.61
CA ASN A 57 -4.27 20.03 -2.85
C ASN A 57 -4.06 20.29 -4.35
N PRO A 58 -4.60 21.39 -4.89
CA PRO A 58 -4.45 21.72 -6.31
C PRO A 58 -3.01 21.95 -6.78
N ARG A 59 -2.06 22.12 -5.86
CA ARG A 59 -0.64 22.32 -6.18
C ARG A 59 0.16 21.02 -6.18
N LEU A 60 -0.47 19.90 -5.84
CA LEU A 60 0.18 18.58 -5.84
C LEU A 60 0.58 18.19 -7.27
N LYS A 61 1.86 17.89 -7.47
CA LYS A 61 2.32 17.25 -8.70
C LYS A 61 2.09 15.75 -8.58
N LEU A 62 1.06 15.26 -9.26
CA LEU A 62 0.56 13.90 -9.12
C LEU A 62 0.81 13.08 -10.38
N GLY A 63 1.58 11.99 -10.24
CA GLY A 63 1.66 10.91 -11.21
C GLY A 63 0.59 9.86 -10.92
N VAL A 64 -0.10 9.38 -11.96
CA VAL A 64 -1.15 8.36 -11.84
C VAL A 64 -0.82 7.21 -12.78
N LEU A 65 -0.72 6.02 -12.25
CA LEU A 65 -0.43 4.80 -12.99
C LEU A 65 -1.56 3.79 -12.76
N ASN A 66 -2.36 3.56 -13.81
CA ASN A 66 -3.44 2.56 -13.82
C ASN A 66 -2.87 1.21 -14.28
N GLU A 67 -1.99 0.62 -13.50
CA GLU A 67 -1.28 -0.58 -13.89
C GLU A 67 -0.93 -1.48 -12.70
N PHE A 68 -0.76 -2.76 -13.00
CA PHE A 68 -0.33 -3.76 -12.04
C PHE A 68 1.20 -3.84 -12.02
N LEU A 69 1.81 -3.54 -10.89
CA LEU A 69 3.26 -3.58 -10.74
C LEU A 69 3.76 -5.04 -10.74
N ARG A 70 4.51 -5.40 -11.78
CA ARG A 70 5.34 -6.62 -11.82
C ARG A 70 6.77 -6.26 -11.47
N ASP A 71 7.63 -7.28 -11.30
CA ASP A 71 9.01 -7.11 -10.83
C ASP A 71 9.78 -6.02 -11.59
N GLU A 72 9.98 -6.21 -12.90
CA GLU A 72 10.70 -5.29 -13.78
C GLU A 72 10.04 -3.90 -13.79
N ARG A 73 8.71 -3.87 -13.89
CA ARG A 73 7.97 -2.60 -13.90
C ARG A 73 8.07 -1.86 -12.58
N THR A 74 8.12 -2.56 -11.47
CA THR A 74 8.36 -1.96 -10.15
C THR A 74 9.72 -1.27 -10.11
N GLU A 75 10.74 -1.91 -10.65
CA GLU A 75 12.07 -1.34 -10.73
C GLU A 75 12.12 -0.08 -11.60
N GLU A 76 11.47 -0.11 -12.77
CA GLU A 76 11.35 1.04 -13.66
C GLU A 76 10.67 2.23 -12.97
N VAL A 77 9.53 2.01 -12.32
CA VAL A 77 8.78 3.06 -11.60
C VAL A 77 9.63 3.66 -10.49
N LEU A 78 10.32 2.84 -9.69
CA LEU A 78 11.18 3.32 -8.61
C LEU A 78 12.44 4.02 -9.11
N SER A 79 12.80 3.84 -10.38
CA SER A 79 13.94 4.49 -11.03
C SER A 79 13.57 5.76 -11.77
N ALA A 80 12.30 5.93 -12.13
CA ALA A 80 11.82 7.03 -12.97
C ALA A 80 12.03 8.41 -12.34
N THR A 81 12.06 8.48 -11.02
CA THR A 81 12.33 9.70 -10.26
C THR A 81 12.94 9.36 -8.91
N ARG A 82 13.46 10.37 -8.21
CA ARG A 82 13.93 10.19 -6.84
C ARG A 82 12.72 10.24 -5.90
N TYR A 83 12.43 9.10 -5.29
CA TYR A 83 11.43 9.01 -4.22
C TYR A 83 12.10 9.17 -2.86
N ASP A 84 11.54 10.02 -2.00
CA ASP A 84 11.98 10.19 -0.62
C ASP A 84 11.37 9.13 0.30
N PHE A 85 10.20 8.59 -0.08
CA PHE A 85 9.49 7.60 0.71
C PHE A 85 8.52 6.76 -0.14
N VAL A 86 8.34 5.49 0.24
CA VAL A 86 7.37 4.58 -0.36
C VAL A 86 6.36 4.12 0.68
N VAL A 87 5.06 4.18 0.34
CA VAL A 87 3.98 3.60 1.14
C VAL A 87 3.39 2.42 0.39
N ASP A 88 3.52 1.25 0.96
CA ASP A 88 2.97 0.02 0.40
C ASP A 88 1.68 -0.38 1.09
N ALA A 89 0.60 -0.43 0.32
CA ALA A 89 -0.72 -0.90 0.75
C ALA A 89 -1.27 -2.00 -0.18
N ILE A 90 -0.40 -2.68 -0.91
CA ILE A 90 -0.75 -3.78 -1.81
C ILE A 90 -1.19 -4.99 -0.96
N ASP A 91 -2.28 -5.64 -1.35
CA ASP A 91 -2.80 -6.84 -0.69
C ASP A 91 -2.37 -8.15 -1.36
N SER A 92 -1.92 -8.09 -2.60
CA SER A 92 -1.39 -9.23 -3.35
C SER A 92 0.10 -9.48 -3.06
N LEU A 93 0.47 -10.76 -2.93
CA LEU A 93 1.77 -11.15 -2.38
C LEU A 93 2.96 -10.78 -3.27
N SER A 94 2.90 -11.10 -4.57
CA SER A 94 4.08 -10.94 -5.44
C SER A 94 4.44 -9.47 -5.69
N PRO A 95 3.50 -8.59 -6.10
CA PRO A 95 3.79 -7.17 -6.27
C PRO A 95 4.30 -6.50 -5.00
N LYS A 96 3.70 -6.87 -3.86
CA LYS A 96 4.13 -6.37 -2.55
C LYS A 96 5.58 -6.74 -2.25
N VAL A 97 5.96 -7.99 -2.46
CA VAL A 97 7.32 -8.46 -2.21
C VAL A 97 8.32 -7.73 -3.11
N PHE A 98 8.02 -7.57 -4.40
CA PHE A 98 8.90 -6.86 -5.32
C PHE A 98 9.04 -5.38 -4.98
N LEU A 99 7.95 -4.70 -4.65
CA LEU A 99 8.00 -3.30 -4.22
C LEU A 99 8.90 -3.13 -2.99
N LEU A 100 8.72 -3.95 -1.97
CA LEU A 100 9.51 -3.90 -0.75
C LEU A 100 10.98 -4.25 -0.99
N TYR A 101 11.25 -5.24 -1.83
CA TYR A 101 12.59 -5.65 -2.19
C TYR A 101 13.35 -4.54 -2.94
N HIS A 102 12.77 -3.98 -4.00
CA HIS A 102 13.40 -2.93 -4.78
C HIS A 102 13.56 -1.62 -4.00
N ALA A 103 12.60 -1.26 -3.16
CA ALA A 103 12.74 -0.11 -2.26
C ALA A 103 13.90 -0.32 -1.26
N TYR A 104 14.01 -1.52 -0.68
CA TYR A 104 15.10 -1.88 0.23
C TYR A 104 16.47 -1.83 -0.46
N GLN A 105 16.62 -2.44 -1.64
CA GLN A 105 17.86 -2.45 -2.40
C GLN A 105 18.35 -1.04 -2.79
N ARG A 106 17.39 -0.12 -3.01
CA ARG A 106 17.67 1.28 -3.37
C ARG A 106 17.83 2.20 -2.16
N ASN A 107 17.74 1.66 -0.95
CA ASN A 107 17.72 2.44 0.30
C ASN A 107 16.63 3.52 0.32
N ILE A 108 15.49 3.28 -0.33
CA ILE A 108 14.33 4.17 -0.24
C ILE A 108 13.54 3.79 1.02
N PRO A 109 13.33 4.71 1.96
CA PRO A 109 12.51 4.45 3.12
C PRO A 109 11.11 3.97 2.72
N VAL A 110 10.63 2.91 3.35
CA VAL A 110 9.33 2.31 3.03
C VAL A 110 8.58 1.94 4.29
N VAL A 111 7.26 2.06 4.27
CA VAL A 111 6.36 1.45 5.25
C VAL A 111 5.33 0.59 4.53
N SER A 112 5.02 -0.57 5.09
CA SER A 112 4.09 -1.51 4.46
C SER A 112 2.93 -1.85 5.39
N SER A 113 1.71 -1.76 4.88
CA SER A 113 0.51 -2.24 5.57
C SER A 113 0.34 -3.74 5.33
N MET A 114 0.15 -4.51 6.39
CA MET A 114 -0.12 -5.93 6.34
C MET A 114 -1.63 -6.24 6.31
N GLY A 115 -2.00 -7.52 6.32
CA GLY A 115 -3.39 -7.94 6.27
C GLY A 115 -4.16 -7.59 7.55
N ALA A 116 -5.38 -7.06 7.36
CA ALA A 116 -6.31 -6.70 8.44
C ALA A 116 -7.67 -7.40 8.32
N GLY A 117 -7.86 -8.31 7.36
CA GLY A 117 -9.09 -9.08 7.21
C GLY A 117 -9.41 -9.90 8.45
N ALA A 118 -10.69 -9.95 8.84
CA ALA A 118 -11.19 -10.66 10.02
C ALA A 118 -10.54 -10.21 11.36
N LYS A 119 -10.16 -8.92 11.46
CA LYS A 119 -9.59 -8.30 12.66
C LYS A 119 -10.39 -7.04 12.96
N MET A 120 -10.88 -6.93 14.19
CA MET A 120 -11.82 -5.91 14.59
C MET A 120 -11.30 -4.97 15.69
N ASP A 121 -10.26 -5.37 16.41
CA ASP A 121 -9.72 -4.58 17.52
C ASP A 121 -8.60 -3.64 17.05
N PRO A 122 -8.87 -2.33 16.85
CA PRO A 122 -7.87 -1.37 16.41
C PRO A 122 -6.81 -1.11 17.47
N SER A 123 -7.07 -1.42 18.75
CA SER A 123 -6.10 -1.26 19.82
C SER A 123 -4.91 -2.22 19.71
N GLN A 124 -5.04 -3.27 18.90
CA GLN A 124 -3.99 -4.25 18.63
C GLN A 124 -3.13 -3.91 17.41
N VAL A 125 -3.37 -2.79 16.76
CA VAL A 125 -2.51 -2.33 15.65
C VAL A 125 -1.15 -1.91 16.19
N ARG A 126 -0.09 -2.39 15.54
CA ARG A 126 1.32 -2.15 15.92
C ARG A 126 2.14 -1.73 14.71
N ILE A 127 3.19 -0.99 14.99
CA ILE A 127 4.27 -0.72 14.03
C ILE A 127 5.49 -1.47 14.54
N ALA A 128 6.07 -2.31 13.69
CA ALA A 128 7.31 -3.02 14.00
C ALA A 128 8.07 -3.37 12.72
N ASP A 129 9.30 -3.86 12.89
CA ASP A 129 10.02 -4.49 11.79
C ASP A 129 9.29 -5.76 11.32
N ILE A 130 9.29 -6.03 10.02
CA ILE A 130 8.62 -7.20 9.43
C ILE A 130 9.07 -8.52 10.07
N SER A 131 10.30 -8.61 10.55
CA SER A 131 10.83 -9.80 11.24
C SER A 131 10.11 -10.11 12.56
N LYS A 132 9.47 -9.09 13.17
CA LYS A 132 8.79 -9.18 14.47
C LYS A 132 7.28 -9.36 14.36
N THR A 133 6.74 -9.50 13.14
CA THR A 133 5.29 -9.67 12.94
C THR A 133 4.79 -11.03 13.38
N CYS A 134 3.57 -11.06 13.92
CA CYS A 134 2.84 -12.27 14.31
C CYS A 134 1.37 -12.21 13.84
N ASN A 135 0.66 -13.32 13.93
CA ASN A 135 -0.79 -13.44 13.70
C ASN A 135 -1.31 -12.81 12.40
N CYS A 136 -0.48 -12.75 11.36
CA CYS A 136 -0.84 -12.23 10.04
C CYS A 136 -0.29 -13.15 8.95
N ALA A 137 -1.18 -13.80 8.20
CA ALA A 137 -0.81 -14.72 7.14
C ALA A 137 -0.05 -14.03 6.00
N LEU A 138 -0.48 -12.82 5.61
CA LEU A 138 0.20 -12.02 4.58
C LEU A 138 1.62 -11.67 5.03
N ALA A 139 1.80 -11.16 6.26
CA ALA A 139 3.12 -10.82 6.78
C ALA A 139 4.05 -12.04 6.85
N LYS A 140 3.51 -13.21 7.22
CA LYS A 140 4.27 -14.48 7.22
C LYS A 140 4.76 -14.85 5.81
N ALA A 141 3.89 -14.72 4.81
CA ALA A 141 4.21 -15.03 3.41
C ALA A 141 5.24 -14.03 2.83
N VAL A 142 5.03 -12.73 3.03
CA VAL A 142 5.94 -11.65 2.62
C VAL A 142 7.32 -11.88 3.25
N ARG A 143 7.39 -12.09 4.56
CA ARG A 143 8.64 -12.35 5.29
C ARG A 143 9.38 -13.57 4.76
N LYS A 144 8.66 -14.65 4.44
CA LYS A 144 9.25 -15.86 3.86
C LYS A 144 9.90 -15.57 2.50
N ARG A 145 9.21 -14.83 1.62
CA ARG A 145 9.75 -14.50 0.29
C ARG A 145 10.90 -13.51 0.35
N LEU A 146 10.80 -12.47 1.18
CA LEU A 146 11.89 -11.50 1.36
C LEU A 146 13.17 -12.17 1.88
N ARG A 147 13.05 -13.14 2.79
CA ARG A 147 14.20 -13.95 3.25
C ARG A 147 14.86 -14.71 2.10
N GLY A 148 14.08 -15.29 1.19
CA GLY A 148 14.59 -15.94 -0.02
C GLY A 148 15.36 -14.98 -0.95
N LEU A 149 15.09 -13.68 -0.87
CA LEU A 149 15.78 -12.61 -1.58
C LEU A 149 16.90 -11.93 -0.76
N GLY A 150 17.26 -12.49 0.41
CA GLY A 150 18.31 -11.99 1.27
C GLY A 150 17.88 -10.86 2.23
N VAL A 151 16.60 -10.46 2.26
CA VAL A 151 16.08 -9.42 3.13
C VAL A 151 15.44 -10.04 4.38
N ASN A 152 16.12 -9.91 5.52
CA ASN A 152 15.68 -10.52 6.79
C ASN A 152 15.01 -9.54 7.76
N LYS A 153 15.33 -8.26 7.67
CA LYS A 153 14.87 -7.17 8.56
C LYS A 153 15.06 -5.83 7.87
N GLY A 154 14.62 -4.75 8.52
CA GLY A 154 14.85 -3.38 8.04
C GLY A 154 13.63 -2.78 7.32
N ILE A 155 12.48 -3.47 7.29
CA ILE A 155 11.25 -2.97 6.69
C ILE A 155 10.21 -2.73 7.79
N PRO A 156 9.88 -1.47 8.11
CA PRO A 156 8.78 -1.13 9.00
C PRO A 156 7.43 -1.55 8.41
N VAL A 157 6.60 -2.18 9.21
CA VAL A 157 5.26 -2.58 8.81
C VAL A 157 4.21 -2.20 9.85
N VAL A 158 2.99 -1.96 9.37
CA VAL A 158 1.79 -1.79 10.19
C VAL A 158 1.00 -3.09 10.13
N PHE A 159 0.75 -3.70 11.28
CA PHE A 159 0.02 -4.97 11.38
C PHE A 159 -0.77 -5.04 12.68
N SER A 160 -1.74 -5.93 12.77
CA SER A 160 -2.44 -6.22 14.03
C SER A 160 -1.94 -7.52 14.63
N THR A 161 -1.76 -7.53 15.96
CA THR A 161 -1.44 -8.73 16.75
C THR A 161 -2.65 -9.59 17.02
N GLU A 162 -3.84 -9.11 16.70
CA GLU A 162 -5.09 -9.85 16.83
C GLU A 162 -5.05 -11.16 16.04
N ILE A 163 -5.58 -12.22 16.60
CA ILE A 163 -5.82 -13.47 15.88
C ILE A 163 -7.10 -13.28 15.05
N ALA A 164 -6.98 -13.48 13.74
CA ALA A 164 -8.13 -13.35 12.85
C ALA A 164 -9.25 -14.31 13.29
N ASN A 165 -10.46 -13.76 13.42
CA ASN A 165 -11.64 -14.59 13.70
C ASN A 165 -12.11 -15.25 12.39
N PRO A 166 -12.14 -16.59 12.30
CA PRO A 166 -12.58 -17.26 11.08
C PRO A 166 -14.08 -17.05 10.77
N ASP A 167 -14.85 -16.63 11.77
CA ASP A 167 -16.30 -16.42 11.66
C ASP A 167 -16.69 -14.95 11.43
N ALA A 168 -15.71 -14.07 11.19
CA ALA A 168 -15.91 -12.61 10.99
C ALA A 168 -16.14 -12.24 9.52
#